data_8ef3f09259ade58030c086232fe6b5fb
#
_entry.id   8ef3f09259ade58030c086232fe6b5fb
#
_cell.length_a   1.000
_cell.length_b   1.000
_cell.length_c   1.000
_cell.angle_alpha   90.00
_cell.angle_beta   90.00
_cell.angle_gamma   90.00
#
_symmetry.space_group_name_H-M   'P 1'
#
loop_
_entity.id
_entity.type
_entity.pdbx_description
1 polymer ?
#
loop_
_entity_poly.entity_id
_entity_poly.type
_entity_poly.pdbx_seq_one_letter_code
_entity_poly.pdbx_strand_id
1 'polypeptide(L)'
;LYLRFPLSLRLVEEMLLERGVVVSYETVRRWALKFGPAYARRLRRKTPSRRDIWHLDEVVVTIAGQKHWLWRAVDQDGYVLDEVVQTRRNTAAAKRLLRRLLRKQGCPPRRMITDKLGSYAAAQRQVMPTVEHRSHKGLKGLSNRAENSHLPLRRREPVTQGFRSPRYLQRFVSVFSAVRNLFVPSHSGRSASATHLHRLNAMAEWKVAANVAA
;
A
#
# COMPACT_ATOMS: atom_id res chain seq x y z
N LEU A 1 -10.92 1.69 -12.84
CA LEU A 1 -10.39 0.44 -13.38
C LEU A 1 -8.88 0.30 -13.09
N TYR A 2 -8.01 1.13 -13.72
CA TYR A 2 -6.54 1.03 -13.63
C TYR A 2 -5.98 0.95 -12.20
N LEU A 3 -6.43 1.76 -11.27
CA LEU A 3 -5.92 1.77 -9.88
C LEU A 3 -6.48 0.64 -9.00
N ARG A 4 -7.62 0.06 -9.38
CA ARG A 4 -8.31 -0.96 -8.57
C ARG A 4 -7.94 -2.38 -9.00
N PHE A 5 -7.85 -2.64 -10.31
CA PHE A 5 -7.65 -3.96 -10.88
C PHE A 5 -6.25 -4.08 -11.49
N PRO A 6 -5.64 -5.28 -11.56
CA PRO A 6 -4.33 -5.50 -12.16
C PRO A 6 -4.41 -5.49 -13.71
N LEU A 7 -4.95 -4.40 -14.25
CA LEU A 7 -5.10 -4.18 -15.69
C LEU A 7 -3.95 -3.34 -16.24
N SER A 8 -3.49 -3.65 -17.44
CA SER A 8 -2.60 -2.77 -18.20
C SER A 8 -3.35 -1.51 -18.65
N LEU A 9 -2.63 -0.47 -19.02
CA LEU A 9 -3.23 0.74 -19.57
C LEU A 9 -3.94 0.45 -20.89
N ARG A 10 -3.43 -0.49 -21.70
CA ARG A 10 -4.03 -0.92 -22.97
C ARG A 10 -5.34 -1.67 -22.74
N LEU A 11 -5.38 -2.61 -21.79
CA LEU A 11 -6.64 -3.27 -21.42
C LEU A 11 -7.70 -2.30 -20.92
N VAL A 12 -7.30 -1.25 -20.21
CA VAL A 12 -8.25 -0.19 -19.80
C VAL A 12 -8.73 0.62 -21.00
N GLU A 13 -7.87 0.92 -21.96
CA GLU A 13 -8.22 1.55 -23.24
C GLU A 13 -9.27 0.71 -23.99
N GLU A 14 -9.03 -0.59 -24.18
CA GLU A 14 -9.95 -1.54 -24.82
C GLU A 14 -11.31 -1.61 -24.09
N MET A 15 -11.30 -1.73 -22.75
CA MET A 15 -12.52 -1.75 -21.94
C MET A 15 -13.32 -0.44 -22.03
N LEU A 16 -12.67 0.69 -22.24
CA LEU A 16 -13.33 1.98 -22.47
C LEU A 16 -13.90 2.06 -23.88
N LEU A 17 -13.16 1.55 -24.88
CA LEU A 17 -13.60 1.48 -26.25
C LEU A 17 -14.89 0.64 -26.41
N GLU A 18 -14.97 -0.53 -25.75
CA GLU A 18 -16.20 -1.34 -25.69
C GLU A 18 -17.43 -0.58 -25.18
N ARG A 19 -17.22 0.48 -24.39
CA ARG A 19 -18.26 1.35 -23.84
C ARG A 19 -18.45 2.64 -24.63
N GLY A 20 -17.90 2.71 -25.83
CA GLY A 20 -17.98 3.88 -26.71
C GLY A 20 -17.08 5.07 -26.27
N VAL A 21 -16.17 4.86 -25.31
CA VAL A 21 -15.24 5.90 -24.85
C VAL A 21 -13.91 5.77 -25.59
N VAL A 22 -13.69 6.58 -26.60
CA VAL A 22 -12.49 6.57 -27.44
C VAL A 22 -11.40 7.42 -26.80
N VAL A 23 -10.44 6.78 -26.14
CA VAL A 23 -9.27 7.43 -25.51
C VAL A 23 -8.06 6.52 -25.66
N SER A 24 -6.86 7.10 -25.76
CA SER A 24 -5.63 6.32 -25.80
C SER A 24 -5.17 5.89 -24.41
N TYR A 25 -4.38 4.79 -24.33
CA TYR A 25 -3.73 4.36 -23.07
C TYR A 25 -2.87 5.46 -22.43
N GLU A 26 -2.30 6.34 -23.24
CA GLU A 26 -1.53 7.48 -22.77
C GLU A 26 -2.44 8.51 -22.06
N THR A 27 -3.64 8.74 -22.55
CA THR A 27 -4.66 9.56 -21.89
C THR A 27 -5.05 8.96 -20.55
N VAL A 28 -5.27 7.64 -20.48
CA VAL A 28 -5.54 6.93 -19.22
C VAL A 28 -4.38 7.09 -18.24
N ARG A 29 -3.13 7.00 -18.72
CA ARG A 29 -1.93 7.23 -17.91
C ARG A 29 -1.89 8.66 -17.35
N ARG A 30 -2.14 9.66 -18.19
CA ARG A 30 -2.19 11.08 -17.77
C ARG A 30 -3.28 11.32 -16.74
N TRP A 31 -4.46 10.75 -16.92
CA TRP A 31 -5.55 10.84 -15.93
C TRP A 31 -5.17 10.22 -14.60
N ALA A 32 -4.58 9.03 -14.59
CA ALA A 32 -4.11 8.40 -13.36
C ALA A 32 -3.08 9.25 -12.62
N LEU A 33 -2.17 9.91 -13.33
CA LEU A 33 -1.17 10.81 -12.75
C LEU A 33 -1.77 12.13 -12.25
N LYS A 34 -2.72 12.70 -13.00
CA LYS A 34 -3.34 13.99 -12.68
C LYS A 34 -4.33 13.85 -11.51
N PHE A 35 -5.26 12.92 -11.60
CA PHE A 35 -6.38 12.80 -10.67
C PHE A 35 -6.13 11.85 -9.50
N GLY A 36 -5.29 10.82 -9.70
CA GLY A 36 -5.01 9.80 -8.69
C GLY A 36 -4.63 10.36 -7.31
N PRO A 37 -3.70 11.32 -7.21
CA PRO A 37 -3.34 11.92 -5.91
C PRO A 37 -4.50 12.68 -5.24
N ALA A 38 -5.37 13.32 -6.01
CA ALA A 38 -6.56 13.99 -5.48
C ALA A 38 -7.56 12.97 -4.92
N TYR A 39 -7.84 11.89 -5.64
CA TYR A 39 -8.68 10.80 -5.17
C TYR A 39 -8.12 10.16 -3.90
N ALA A 40 -6.83 9.85 -3.87
CA ALA A 40 -6.18 9.26 -2.69
C ALA A 40 -6.29 10.16 -1.44
N ARG A 41 -6.34 11.48 -1.59
CA ARG A 41 -6.55 12.42 -0.47
C ARG A 41 -7.98 12.45 0.03
N ARG A 42 -8.98 12.25 -0.86
CA ARG A 42 -10.40 12.24 -0.50
C ARG A 42 -10.83 10.95 0.19
N LEU A 43 -10.14 9.84 -0.07
CA LEU A 43 -10.45 8.56 0.56
C LEU A 43 -10.23 8.62 2.07
N ARG A 44 -11.24 8.17 2.80
CA ARG A 44 -11.20 8.10 4.26
C ARG A 44 -10.05 7.22 4.73
N ARG A 45 -9.29 7.71 5.70
CA ARG A 45 -8.23 6.97 6.35
C ARG A 45 -8.76 6.30 7.61
N LYS A 46 -8.22 5.12 7.94
CA LYS A 46 -8.48 4.48 9.22
C LYS A 46 -7.95 5.39 10.34
N THR A 47 -8.74 5.53 11.41
CA THR A 47 -8.32 6.25 12.61
C THR A 47 -7.20 5.47 13.30
N PRO A 48 -6.04 6.08 13.56
CA PRO A 48 -4.93 5.44 14.27
C PRO A 48 -5.29 5.08 15.71
N SER A 49 -4.71 3.99 16.21
CA SER A 49 -4.92 3.54 17.57
C SER A 49 -3.60 3.11 18.21
N ARG A 50 -3.43 3.45 19.50
CA ARG A 50 -2.32 2.93 20.32
C ARG A 50 -2.37 1.41 20.54
N ARG A 51 -3.51 0.78 20.23
CA ARG A 51 -3.70 -0.68 20.28
C ARG A 51 -3.25 -1.37 18.99
N ASP A 52 -2.94 -0.61 17.93
CA ASP A 52 -2.54 -1.15 16.65
C ASP A 52 -1.24 -1.96 16.76
N ILE A 53 -1.13 -2.96 15.91
CA ILE A 53 0.08 -3.76 15.70
C ILE A 53 0.59 -3.44 14.31
N TRP A 54 1.81 -2.92 14.21
CA TRP A 54 2.42 -2.64 12.93
C TRP A 54 3.27 -3.81 12.45
N HIS A 55 3.00 -4.28 11.25
CA HIS A 55 3.80 -5.29 10.57
C HIS A 55 4.63 -4.59 9.49
N LEU A 56 5.94 -4.74 9.53
CA LEU A 56 6.85 -4.09 8.59
C LEU A 56 7.62 -5.15 7.80
N ASP A 57 7.77 -4.88 6.51
CA ASP A 57 8.54 -5.72 5.60
C ASP A 57 9.07 -4.86 4.45
N GLU A 58 10.14 -5.33 3.80
CA GLU A 58 10.65 -4.70 2.60
C GLU A 58 10.83 -5.71 1.49
N VAL A 59 10.53 -5.27 0.28
CA VAL A 59 10.66 -6.07 -0.94
C VAL A 59 11.55 -5.38 -1.95
N VAL A 60 12.35 -6.18 -2.65
CA VAL A 60 13.14 -5.69 -3.79
C VAL A 60 12.21 -5.37 -4.96
N VAL A 61 12.40 -4.21 -5.57
CA VAL A 61 11.78 -3.80 -6.82
C VAL A 61 12.88 -3.35 -7.77
N THR A 62 12.88 -3.88 -8.99
CA THR A 62 13.82 -3.45 -10.03
C THR A 62 13.26 -2.25 -10.77
N ILE A 63 14.01 -1.17 -10.85
CA ILE A 63 13.63 0.08 -11.53
C ILE A 63 14.74 0.44 -12.52
N ALA A 64 14.44 0.44 -13.81
CA ALA A 64 15.43 0.70 -14.87
C ALA A 64 16.70 -0.14 -14.68
N GLY A 65 16.57 -1.44 -14.39
CA GLY A 65 17.68 -2.37 -14.16
C GLY A 65 18.36 -2.27 -12.78
N GLN A 66 18.03 -1.27 -11.97
CA GLN A 66 18.65 -1.06 -10.66
C GLN A 66 17.76 -1.56 -9.51
N LYS A 67 18.36 -2.20 -8.50
CA LYS A 67 17.66 -2.67 -7.30
C LYS A 67 17.30 -1.51 -6.38
N HIS A 68 16.00 -1.45 -6.00
CA HIS A 68 15.45 -0.56 -5.00
C HIS A 68 14.69 -1.39 -3.97
N TRP A 69 14.38 -0.81 -2.84
CA TRP A 69 13.65 -1.45 -1.76
C TRP A 69 12.36 -0.69 -1.50
N LEU A 70 11.23 -1.38 -1.61
CA LEU A 70 9.95 -0.86 -1.15
C LEU A 70 9.74 -1.28 0.30
N TRP A 71 9.93 -0.37 1.20
CA TRP A 71 9.68 -0.51 2.63
C TRP A 71 8.20 -0.23 2.90
N ARG A 72 7.51 -1.14 3.54
CA ARG A 72 6.08 -1.04 3.79
C ARG A 72 5.73 -1.37 5.22
N ALA A 73 4.75 -0.65 5.78
CA ALA A 73 4.12 -0.98 7.04
C ALA A 73 2.62 -1.17 6.84
N VAL A 74 2.08 -2.20 7.45
CA VAL A 74 0.64 -2.48 7.50
C VAL A 74 0.21 -2.71 8.95
N ASP A 75 -1.08 -2.51 9.23
CA ASP A 75 -1.64 -2.85 10.53
C ASP A 75 -2.04 -4.34 10.60
N GLN A 76 -2.65 -4.73 11.73
CA GLN A 76 -3.15 -6.09 11.99
C GLN A 76 -4.24 -6.55 11.00
N ASP A 77 -4.89 -5.64 10.29
CA ASP A 77 -5.91 -5.94 9.28
C ASP A 77 -5.34 -5.99 7.85
N GLY A 78 -4.06 -5.65 7.69
CA GLY A 78 -3.39 -5.55 6.38
C GLY A 78 -3.63 -4.23 5.65
N TYR A 79 -4.17 -3.21 6.39
CA TYR A 79 -4.27 -1.84 5.90
C TYR A 79 -2.89 -1.21 5.81
N VAL A 80 -2.53 -0.68 4.64
CA VAL A 80 -1.21 -0.06 4.42
C VAL A 80 -1.17 1.30 5.13
N LEU A 81 -0.31 1.39 6.14
CA LEU A 81 -0.10 2.60 6.93
C LEU A 81 0.82 3.60 6.23
N ASP A 82 1.96 3.10 5.72
CA ASP A 82 2.90 3.87 4.90
C ASP A 82 3.81 2.97 4.08
N GLU A 83 4.41 3.56 3.05
CA GLU A 83 5.38 2.90 2.20
C GLU A 83 6.38 3.88 1.60
N VAL A 84 7.63 3.46 1.52
CA VAL A 84 8.75 4.29 1.03
C VAL A 84 9.66 3.51 0.12
N VAL A 85 9.91 4.03 -1.07
CA VAL A 85 10.90 3.49 -1.99
C VAL A 85 12.27 4.07 -1.63
N GLN A 86 13.26 3.20 -1.43
CA GLN A 86 14.62 3.59 -1.05
C GLN A 86 15.67 2.76 -1.78
N THR A 87 16.86 3.33 -1.96
CA THR A 87 17.98 2.66 -2.63
C THR A 87 18.75 1.72 -1.72
N ARG A 88 18.63 1.89 -0.40
CA ARG A 88 19.42 1.13 0.58
C ARG A 88 18.53 0.34 1.53
N ARG A 89 19.04 -0.84 1.94
CA ARG A 89 18.44 -1.72 2.96
C ARG A 89 19.29 -1.64 4.24
N ASN A 90 19.12 -0.55 4.99
CA ASN A 90 19.91 -0.29 6.19
C ASN A 90 19.08 0.39 7.30
N THR A 91 19.70 0.59 8.46
CA THR A 91 19.08 1.23 9.63
C THR A 91 18.57 2.65 9.34
N ALA A 92 19.26 3.42 8.51
CA ALA A 92 18.80 4.78 8.14
C ALA A 92 17.48 4.72 7.33
N ALA A 93 17.34 3.73 6.44
CA ALA A 93 16.12 3.50 5.69
C ALA A 93 14.95 3.08 6.61
N ALA A 94 15.19 2.15 7.54
CA ALA A 94 14.22 1.75 8.56
C ALA A 94 13.78 2.94 9.44
N LYS A 95 14.72 3.74 9.94
CA LYS A 95 14.42 4.96 10.72
C LYS A 95 13.53 5.94 9.94
N ARG A 96 13.80 6.13 8.66
CA ARG A 96 13.00 7.01 7.80
C ARG A 96 11.55 6.54 7.74
N LEU A 97 11.32 5.24 7.55
CA LEU A 97 9.96 4.66 7.57
C LEU A 97 9.29 4.88 8.93
N LEU A 98 9.96 4.53 10.05
CA LEU A 98 9.38 4.66 11.39
C LEU A 98 9.03 6.10 11.76
N ARG A 99 9.90 7.07 11.46
CA ARG A 99 9.62 8.50 11.70
C ARG A 99 8.45 9.01 10.85
N ARG A 100 8.31 8.52 9.61
CA ARG A 100 7.15 8.86 8.76
C ARG A 100 5.87 8.27 9.32
N LEU A 101 5.91 7.02 9.79
CA LEU A 101 4.77 6.36 10.42
C LEU A 101 4.29 7.13 11.64
N LEU A 102 5.19 7.47 12.57
CA LEU A 102 4.83 8.24 13.77
C LEU A 102 4.18 9.58 13.41
N ARG A 103 4.73 10.31 12.44
CA ARG A 103 4.14 11.58 11.98
C ARG A 103 2.76 11.40 11.36
N LYS A 104 2.55 10.33 10.59
CA LYS A 104 1.27 10.07 9.93
C LYS A 104 0.20 9.56 10.88
N GLN A 105 0.59 8.70 11.81
CA GLN A 105 -0.33 8.05 12.75
C GLN A 105 -0.57 8.91 14.01
N GLY A 106 0.32 9.84 14.32
CA GLY A 106 0.23 10.69 15.52
C GLY A 106 0.45 9.94 16.84
N CYS A 107 0.54 8.62 16.82
CA CYS A 107 0.78 7.79 18.00
C CYS A 107 1.60 6.54 17.66
N PRO A 108 2.41 6.02 18.60
CA PRO A 108 3.09 4.75 18.43
C PRO A 108 2.10 3.57 18.53
N PRO A 109 2.41 2.42 17.91
CA PRO A 109 1.61 1.21 18.05
C PRO A 109 1.85 0.54 19.41
N ARG A 110 0.99 -0.40 19.77
CA ARG A 110 1.22 -1.31 20.91
C ARG A 110 2.44 -2.19 20.65
N ARG A 111 2.61 -2.68 19.43
CA ARG A 111 3.66 -3.63 19.06
C ARG A 111 4.10 -3.43 17.61
N MET A 112 5.37 -3.68 17.36
CA MET A 112 5.95 -3.75 16.01
C MET A 112 6.42 -5.18 15.74
N ILE A 113 6.04 -5.73 14.58
CA ILE A 113 6.42 -7.06 14.12
C ILE A 113 7.19 -6.90 12.80
N THR A 114 8.38 -7.51 12.71
CA THR A 114 9.21 -7.46 11.51
C THR A 114 9.81 -8.83 11.21
N ASP A 115 10.41 -8.96 10.02
CA ASP A 115 11.37 -10.01 9.78
C ASP A 115 12.63 -9.85 10.66
N LYS A 116 13.61 -10.73 10.49
CA LYS A 116 14.88 -10.71 11.24
C LYS A 116 15.87 -9.62 10.83
N LEU A 117 15.52 -8.68 9.99
CA LEU A 117 16.44 -7.64 9.57
C LEU A 117 16.87 -6.78 10.79
N GLY A 118 18.14 -6.89 11.16
CA GLY A 118 18.72 -6.15 12.32
C GLY A 118 18.53 -4.63 12.26
N SER A 119 18.35 -4.08 11.04
CA SER A 119 18.07 -2.67 10.81
C SER A 119 16.76 -2.19 11.48
N TYR A 120 15.74 -3.05 11.58
CA TYR A 120 14.50 -2.69 12.27
C TYR A 120 14.68 -2.59 13.78
N ALA A 121 15.38 -3.55 14.39
CA ALA A 121 15.64 -3.53 15.82
C ALA A 121 16.50 -2.30 16.22
N ALA A 122 17.54 -1.98 15.44
CA ALA A 122 18.36 -0.81 15.66
C ALA A 122 17.58 0.51 15.47
N ALA A 123 16.70 0.57 14.48
CA ALA A 123 15.88 1.73 14.22
C ALA A 123 14.80 1.92 15.29
N GLN A 124 14.15 0.84 15.75
CA GLN A 124 13.11 0.85 16.77
C GLN A 124 13.65 1.40 18.09
N ARG A 125 14.81 0.89 18.58
CA ARG A 125 15.44 1.39 19.83
C ARG A 125 15.70 2.90 19.83
N GLN A 126 15.93 3.49 18.66
CA GLN A 126 16.24 4.92 18.54
C GLN A 126 15.00 5.80 18.26
N VAL A 127 13.95 5.24 17.68
CA VAL A 127 12.79 6.03 17.25
C VAL A 127 11.57 5.80 18.15
N MET A 128 11.42 4.58 18.68
CA MET A 128 10.28 4.16 19.50
C MET A 128 10.72 3.17 20.59
N PRO A 129 11.61 3.56 21.54
CA PRO A 129 12.21 2.63 22.50
C PRO A 129 11.19 1.91 23.41
N THR A 130 10.04 2.52 23.65
CA THR A 130 8.97 1.97 24.51
C THR A 130 8.04 0.98 23.80
N VAL A 131 8.13 0.85 22.48
CA VAL A 131 7.27 -0.05 21.70
C VAL A 131 7.83 -1.47 21.74
N GLU A 132 7.00 -2.45 22.06
CA GLU A 132 7.39 -3.85 21.98
C GLU A 132 7.75 -4.24 20.55
N HIS A 133 8.97 -4.74 20.34
CA HIS A 133 9.41 -5.24 19.04
C HIS A 133 9.55 -6.75 19.05
N ARG A 134 8.86 -7.43 18.14
CA ARG A 134 9.01 -8.86 17.89
C ARG A 134 9.55 -9.10 16.49
N SER A 135 10.69 -9.77 16.41
CA SER A 135 11.19 -10.31 15.12
C SER A 135 10.86 -11.79 15.04
N HIS A 136 10.26 -12.20 13.91
CA HIS A 136 9.87 -13.60 13.73
C HIS A 136 10.87 -14.39 12.89
N LYS A 137 11.28 -15.53 13.45
CA LYS A 137 11.86 -16.64 12.72
C LYS A 137 10.74 -17.57 12.30
N GLY A 138 10.22 -17.46 11.06
CA GLY A 138 9.50 -18.56 10.44
C GLY A 138 8.30 -19.19 11.17
N LEU A 139 7.73 -18.52 12.18
CA LEU A 139 6.47 -18.96 12.76
C LEU A 139 5.36 -18.70 11.74
N LYS A 140 4.89 -19.77 11.11
CA LYS A 140 3.72 -19.77 10.21
C LYS A 140 2.58 -18.99 10.87
N GLY A 141 2.20 -17.86 10.29
CA GLY A 141 1.01 -17.10 10.69
C GLY A 141 1.21 -15.64 11.09
N LEU A 142 2.37 -15.20 11.57
CA LEU A 142 2.57 -13.83 12.07
C LEU A 142 3.33 -12.90 11.10
N SER A 143 4.29 -13.38 10.31
CA SER A 143 5.01 -12.58 9.31
C SER A 143 4.24 -12.44 7.99
N ASN A 144 3.27 -13.30 7.74
CA ASN A 144 2.56 -13.44 6.48
C ASN A 144 1.72 -12.20 6.07
N ARG A 145 1.43 -11.27 7.00
CA ARG A 145 0.61 -10.07 6.71
C ARG A 145 1.37 -9.01 5.92
N ALA A 146 2.59 -8.70 6.34
CA ALA A 146 3.42 -7.74 5.62
C ALA A 146 3.84 -8.32 4.26
N GLU A 147 4.29 -9.58 4.20
CA GLU A 147 4.61 -10.28 2.95
C GLU A 147 3.40 -10.32 2.00
N ASN A 148 2.22 -10.75 2.48
CA ASN A 148 1.00 -10.78 1.68
C ASN A 148 0.56 -9.40 1.21
N SER A 149 0.92 -8.33 1.92
CA SER A 149 0.62 -6.96 1.51
C SER A 149 1.33 -6.55 0.22
N HIS A 150 2.46 -7.19 -0.11
CA HIS A 150 3.20 -6.95 -1.34
C HIS A 150 2.62 -7.69 -2.57
N LEU A 151 1.86 -8.76 -2.38
CA LEU A 151 1.29 -9.56 -3.47
C LEU A 151 0.52 -8.75 -4.52
N PRO A 152 -0.35 -7.77 -4.15
CA PRO A 152 -1.06 -6.97 -5.13
C PRO A 152 -0.13 -6.12 -6.02
N LEU A 153 0.98 -5.62 -5.46
CA LEU A 153 1.97 -4.89 -6.24
C LEU A 153 2.75 -5.84 -7.16
N ARG A 154 3.18 -6.99 -6.64
CA ARG A 154 3.91 -8.00 -7.43
C ARG A 154 3.09 -8.51 -8.62
N ARG A 155 1.77 -8.71 -8.46
CA ARG A 155 0.86 -9.06 -9.56
C ARG A 155 0.76 -7.94 -10.61
N ARG A 156 1.02 -6.72 -10.23
CA ARG A 156 0.92 -5.56 -11.09
C ARG A 156 2.22 -5.22 -11.82
N GLU A 157 3.35 -5.58 -11.25
CA GLU A 157 4.67 -5.29 -11.80
C GLU A 157 4.87 -5.81 -13.23
N PRO A 158 4.53 -7.08 -13.58
CA PRO A 158 4.60 -7.57 -14.96
C PRO A 158 3.66 -6.82 -15.89
N VAL A 159 2.45 -6.53 -15.43
CA VAL A 159 1.41 -5.86 -16.23
C VAL A 159 1.78 -4.42 -16.59
N THR A 160 2.54 -3.73 -15.74
CA THR A 160 3.05 -2.37 -15.98
C THR A 160 4.35 -2.34 -16.74
N GLN A 161 4.93 -3.51 -17.09
CA GLN A 161 6.25 -3.63 -17.72
C GLN A 161 7.36 -2.93 -16.92
N GLY A 162 7.24 -2.95 -15.59
CA GLY A 162 8.18 -2.33 -14.66
C GLY A 162 7.98 -0.83 -14.43
N PHE A 163 8.84 -0.27 -13.61
CA PHE A 163 8.81 1.15 -13.24
C PHE A 163 10.03 1.89 -13.80
N ARG A 164 9.82 3.07 -14.36
CA ARG A 164 10.89 3.86 -15.01
C ARG A 164 11.72 4.70 -14.04
N SER A 165 11.20 5.02 -12.84
CA SER A 165 11.93 5.77 -11.83
C SER A 165 11.39 5.50 -10.42
N PRO A 166 12.23 5.67 -9.36
CA PRO A 166 11.79 5.54 -7.96
C PRO A 166 10.68 6.53 -7.59
N ARG A 167 10.75 7.75 -8.14
CA ARG A 167 9.72 8.78 -7.93
C ARG A 167 8.38 8.38 -8.53
N TYR A 168 8.40 7.76 -9.71
CA TYR A 168 7.18 7.26 -10.33
C TYR A 168 6.58 6.11 -9.53
N LEU A 169 7.38 5.13 -9.11
CA LEU A 169 6.92 4.05 -8.23
C LEU A 169 6.36 4.61 -6.92
N GLN A 170 7.07 5.51 -6.24
CA GLN A 170 6.60 6.11 -4.97
C GLN A 170 5.23 6.77 -5.14
N ARG A 171 5.05 7.52 -6.22
CA ARG A 171 3.77 8.18 -6.52
C ARG A 171 2.67 7.17 -6.81
N PHE A 172 2.99 6.15 -7.60
CA PHE A 172 2.06 5.08 -7.94
C PHE A 172 1.61 4.31 -6.70
N VAL A 173 2.53 3.80 -5.88
CA VAL A 173 2.17 3.01 -4.68
C VAL A 173 1.36 3.84 -3.69
N SER A 174 1.66 5.12 -3.50
CA SER A 174 0.90 5.99 -2.61
C SER A 174 -0.58 6.12 -3.00
N VAL A 175 -0.89 6.16 -4.30
CA VAL A 175 -2.27 6.19 -4.80
C VAL A 175 -2.89 4.79 -4.78
N PHE A 176 -2.13 3.80 -5.25
CA PHE A 176 -2.57 2.42 -5.33
C PHE A 176 -2.95 1.85 -3.96
N SER A 177 -2.12 2.09 -2.95
CA SER A 177 -2.39 1.62 -1.58
C SER A 177 -3.55 2.35 -0.94
N ALA A 178 -3.75 3.64 -1.19
CA ALA A 178 -4.92 4.37 -0.72
C ALA A 178 -6.23 3.77 -1.29
N VAL A 179 -6.26 3.51 -2.60
CA VAL A 179 -7.41 2.86 -3.25
C VAL A 179 -7.62 1.43 -2.74
N ARG A 180 -6.53 0.67 -2.58
CA ARG A 180 -6.61 -0.70 -2.08
C ARG A 180 -7.14 -0.75 -0.65
N ASN A 181 -6.67 0.13 0.21
CA ASN A 181 -7.07 0.21 1.61
C ASN A 181 -8.58 0.35 1.80
N LEU A 182 -9.25 1.05 0.89
CA LEU A 182 -10.71 1.20 0.89
C LEU A 182 -11.42 -0.16 0.84
N PHE A 183 -10.83 -1.16 0.18
CA PHE A 183 -11.40 -2.49 -0.01
C PHE A 183 -10.85 -3.55 0.96
N VAL A 184 -10.01 -3.16 1.92
CA VAL A 184 -9.51 -4.07 2.96
C VAL A 184 -10.52 -4.11 4.10
N PRO A 185 -11.12 -5.26 4.40
CA PRO A 185 -12.04 -5.39 5.53
C PRO A 185 -11.29 -5.25 6.86
N SER A 186 -11.90 -4.59 7.83
CA SER A 186 -11.27 -4.23 9.12
C SER A 186 -11.06 -5.40 10.10
N HIS A 187 -11.41 -6.64 9.75
CA HIS A 187 -11.18 -7.83 10.58
C HIS A 187 -10.99 -9.08 9.73
N SER A 188 -10.01 -9.92 10.11
CA SER A 188 -9.92 -11.31 9.65
C SER A 188 -11.07 -12.11 10.26
N GLY A 189 -11.75 -12.93 9.46
CA GLY A 189 -12.83 -13.82 9.95
C GLY A 189 -14.27 -13.32 9.73
N ARG A 190 -14.48 -12.30 8.91
CA ARG A 190 -15.82 -11.88 8.50
C ARG A 190 -16.51 -12.93 7.63
N SER A 191 -17.83 -13.03 7.78
CA SER A 191 -18.67 -13.81 6.88
C SER A 191 -18.57 -13.32 5.43
N ALA A 192 -18.95 -14.17 4.48
CA ALA A 192 -18.98 -13.81 3.07
C ALA A 192 -19.91 -12.60 2.83
N SER A 193 -21.08 -12.56 3.48
CA SER A 193 -22.05 -11.47 3.39
C SER A 193 -21.48 -10.14 3.94
N ALA A 194 -20.83 -10.16 5.10
CA ALA A 194 -20.19 -8.98 5.67
C ALA A 194 -19.06 -8.44 4.77
N THR A 195 -18.30 -9.35 4.14
CA THR A 195 -17.27 -8.97 3.16
C THR A 195 -17.89 -8.36 1.91
N HIS A 196 -19.03 -8.89 1.44
CA HIS A 196 -19.75 -8.35 0.30
C HIS A 196 -20.30 -6.95 0.58
N LEU A 197 -20.97 -6.77 1.73
CA LEU A 197 -21.46 -5.47 2.17
C LEU A 197 -20.33 -4.43 2.30
N HIS A 198 -19.20 -4.83 2.89
CA HIS A 198 -18.00 -3.95 2.94
C HIS A 198 -17.57 -3.50 1.54
N ARG A 199 -17.55 -4.40 0.55
CA ARG A 199 -17.19 -4.07 -0.83
C ARG A 199 -18.19 -3.11 -1.49
N LEU A 200 -19.49 -3.29 -1.24
CA LEU A 200 -20.53 -2.37 -1.73
C LEU A 200 -20.32 -0.96 -1.16
N ASN A 201 -20.13 -0.85 0.15
CA ASN A 201 -19.88 0.41 0.83
C ASN A 201 -18.57 1.07 0.32
N ALA A 202 -17.51 0.28 0.11
CA ALA A 202 -16.26 0.76 -0.46
C ALA A 202 -16.43 1.28 -1.89
N MET A 203 -17.28 0.64 -2.70
CA MET A 203 -17.59 1.14 -4.05
C MET A 203 -18.39 2.45 -4.01
N ALA A 204 -19.33 2.59 -3.09
CA ALA A 204 -20.08 3.84 -2.88
C ALA A 204 -19.11 4.98 -2.47
N GLU A 205 -18.26 4.73 -1.49
CA GLU A 205 -17.24 5.71 -1.06
C GLU A 205 -16.27 6.06 -2.20
N TRP A 206 -15.88 5.08 -3.01
CA TRP A 206 -15.05 5.33 -4.20
C TRP A 206 -15.74 6.24 -5.21
N LYS A 207 -17.04 6.05 -5.49
CA LYS A 207 -17.82 6.90 -6.39
C LYS A 207 -17.83 8.35 -5.89
N VAL A 208 -18.10 8.56 -4.60
CA VAL A 208 -18.07 9.88 -3.96
C VAL A 208 -16.67 10.52 -4.09
N ALA A 209 -15.60 9.79 -3.76
CA ALA A 209 -14.23 10.30 -3.87
C ALA A 209 -13.83 10.66 -5.29
N ALA A 210 -14.38 9.96 -6.28
CA ALA A 210 -14.15 10.19 -7.72
C ALA A 210 -15.07 11.27 -8.33
N ASN A 211 -15.99 11.84 -7.56
CA ASN A 211 -17.03 12.77 -8.02
C ASN A 211 -17.89 12.17 -9.16
N VAL A 212 -18.12 10.87 -9.13
CA VAL A 212 -19.05 10.22 -10.06
C VAL A 212 -20.44 10.36 -9.42
N ALA A 213 -21.35 11.08 -10.10
CA ALA A 213 -22.73 11.16 -9.68
C ALA A 213 -23.31 9.75 -9.53
N ALA A 214 -24.09 9.55 -8.49
CA ALA A 214 -24.79 8.28 -8.24
C ALA A 214 -25.86 8.04 -9.27
#